data_e0b871be1d679f94f12f14e0a03bf29b
#
_entry.id   e0b871be1d679f94f12f14e0a03bf29b
#
_cell.length_a   1.000
_cell.length_b   1.000
_cell.length_c   1.000
_cell.angle_alpha   90.00
_cell.angle_beta   90.00
_cell.angle_gamma   90.00
#
_symmetry.space_group_name_H-M   'P 1'
#
loop_
_entity.id
_entity.type
_entity.pdbx_description
1 polymer ?
#
loop_
_entity_poly.entity_id
_entity_poly.type
_entity_poly.pdbx_seq_one_letter_code
_entity_poly.pdbx_strand_id
1 'polypeptide(L)'
;MRDIFFCIDGHTAGNPVRLVAGGAPLLSGASMAERRLDFLSRYDWIRTSLCFEPRGHDMMSGGFLYPPTLPDADAGILFIETSGCLPMCGHGTIGMITFGIEHGLIRPRTPGRLKVEVPAGVLDIAYETEGDRVTSVRIRNVPAYLAAEGIEIDVPGLGPLSVDVSYGGNYYAIVEPQGAYTGLDDLGASRIIELSGLVRERVRAAFHPVHPDEPSINGVSHVLWADRPKGQGADGRNAVFYGDKAIDRSPCGTGTSARLAHLHAKRRLKVGDAFVHESYIGSRFIGRVEAETTVGDYKAIVPSIEGSAVATGFNTIWVDRRDPFWAGFQVV
;
A
#
# COMPACT_ATOMS: atom_id res chain seq x y z
N MET A 1 -13.42 -16.43 25.57
CA MET A 1 -14.22 -16.28 24.34
C MET A 1 -13.23 -16.37 23.18
N ARG A 2 -13.60 -17.02 22.09
CA ARG A 2 -12.80 -17.11 20.85
C ARG A 2 -13.41 -16.20 19.81
N ASP A 3 -12.60 -15.36 19.19
CA ASP A 3 -12.98 -14.64 18.00
C ASP A 3 -12.57 -15.50 16.79
N ILE A 4 -13.41 -15.58 15.75
CA ILE A 4 -13.19 -16.41 14.57
C ILE A 4 -13.22 -15.51 13.34
N PHE A 5 -12.17 -15.62 12.53
CA PHE A 5 -12.05 -14.87 11.28
C PHE A 5 -11.95 -15.86 10.12
N PHE A 6 -12.84 -15.74 9.16
CA PHE A 6 -12.76 -16.48 7.91
C PHE A 6 -12.03 -15.62 6.87
N CYS A 7 -10.93 -16.12 6.34
CA CYS A 7 -10.03 -15.39 5.45
C CYS A 7 -9.88 -16.08 4.10
N ILE A 8 -9.65 -15.28 3.07
CA ILE A 8 -9.11 -15.71 1.79
C ILE A 8 -7.70 -15.16 1.72
N ASP A 9 -6.71 -16.05 1.72
CA ASP A 9 -5.30 -15.70 1.65
C ASP A 9 -4.80 -15.86 0.21
N GLY A 10 -3.87 -14.99 -0.17
CA GLY A 10 -3.25 -15.00 -1.49
C GLY A 10 -2.12 -13.97 -1.58
N HIS A 11 -1.81 -13.55 -2.79
CA HIS A 11 -0.80 -12.53 -3.02
C HIS A 11 -1.12 -11.64 -4.22
N THR A 12 -0.63 -10.41 -4.19
CA THR A 12 -0.58 -9.51 -5.34
C THR A 12 0.88 -9.34 -5.73
N ALA A 13 1.24 -9.79 -6.93
CA ALA A 13 2.60 -9.69 -7.44
C ALA A 13 3.67 -10.17 -6.42
N GLY A 14 3.37 -11.23 -5.67
CA GLY A 14 4.24 -11.83 -4.66
C GLY A 14 4.08 -11.29 -3.24
N ASN A 15 3.45 -10.14 -3.02
CA ASN A 15 3.20 -9.63 -1.67
C ASN A 15 1.91 -10.22 -1.08
N PRO A 16 1.93 -10.76 0.14
CA PRO A 16 0.78 -11.43 0.73
C PRO A 16 -0.41 -10.48 0.93
N VAL A 17 -1.61 -11.03 0.71
CA VAL A 17 -2.88 -10.35 0.96
C VAL A 17 -3.83 -11.32 1.66
N ARG A 18 -4.37 -10.90 2.80
CA ARG A 18 -5.41 -11.60 3.56
C ARG A 18 -6.72 -10.81 3.50
N LEU A 19 -7.68 -11.29 2.73
CA LEU A 19 -9.04 -10.76 2.77
C LEU A 19 -9.81 -11.41 3.93
N VAL A 20 -10.17 -10.62 4.94
CA VAL A 20 -11.05 -11.08 6.01
C VAL A 20 -12.50 -11.01 5.52
N ALA A 21 -13.01 -12.16 5.09
CA ALA A 21 -14.33 -12.34 4.50
C ALA A 21 -15.45 -12.56 5.55
N GLY A 22 -15.08 -12.88 6.80
CA GLY A 22 -16.02 -13.04 7.90
C GLY A 22 -15.39 -12.76 9.26
N GLY A 23 -16.19 -12.29 10.21
CA GLY A 23 -15.71 -11.92 11.55
C GLY A 23 -15.27 -10.44 11.68
N ALA A 24 -15.48 -9.62 10.65
CA ALA A 24 -15.18 -8.19 10.70
C ALA A 24 -16.00 -7.47 11.81
N PRO A 25 -15.40 -6.54 12.58
CA PRO A 25 -16.13 -5.78 13.60
C PRO A 25 -17.10 -4.79 12.95
N LEU A 26 -18.17 -4.46 13.67
CA LEU A 26 -19.05 -3.36 13.28
C LEU A 26 -18.38 -2.03 13.62
N LEU A 27 -18.15 -1.23 12.59
CA LEU A 27 -17.51 0.08 12.72
C LEU A 27 -18.53 1.21 12.69
N SER A 28 -18.28 2.24 13.51
CA SER A 28 -18.99 3.50 13.49
C SER A 28 -18.27 4.49 12.57
N GLY A 29 -19.03 5.36 11.92
CA GLY A 29 -18.51 6.43 11.07
C GLY A 29 -19.30 6.61 9.79
N ALA A 30 -19.43 7.87 9.37
CA ALA A 30 -20.13 8.28 8.15
C ALA A 30 -19.26 8.17 6.89
N SER A 31 -17.96 7.93 7.05
CA SER A 31 -16.98 7.72 5.98
C SER A 31 -16.03 6.58 6.31
N MET A 32 -15.32 6.07 5.31
CA MET A 32 -14.27 5.06 5.55
C MET A 32 -13.09 5.63 6.35
N ALA A 33 -12.82 6.93 6.27
CA ALA A 33 -11.81 7.59 7.11
C ALA A 33 -12.22 7.53 8.60
N GLU A 34 -13.48 7.88 8.94
CA GLU A 34 -13.99 7.78 10.31
C GLU A 34 -14.03 6.33 10.80
N ARG A 35 -14.46 5.38 9.97
CA ARG A 35 -14.43 3.95 10.29
C ARG A 35 -13.01 3.45 10.59
N ARG A 36 -12.00 3.96 9.87
CA ARG A 36 -10.60 3.68 10.17
C ARG A 36 -10.21 4.17 11.57
N LEU A 37 -10.61 5.37 11.95
CA LEU A 37 -10.32 5.91 13.28
C LEU A 37 -11.02 5.10 14.38
N ASP A 38 -12.26 4.69 14.14
CA ASP A 38 -13.00 3.82 15.05
C ASP A 38 -12.34 2.45 15.19
N PHE A 39 -11.86 1.85 14.07
CA PHE A 39 -11.10 0.61 14.10
C PHE A 39 -9.82 0.74 14.93
N LEU A 40 -9.04 1.78 14.67
CA LEU A 40 -7.78 2.03 15.40
C LEU A 40 -8.03 2.19 16.92
N SER A 41 -9.12 2.85 17.31
CA SER A 41 -9.40 3.10 18.72
C SER A 41 -9.92 1.88 19.48
N ARG A 42 -10.61 0.95 18.83
CA ARG A 42 -11.33 -0.15 19.48
C ARG A 42 -10.90 -1.55 19.06
N TYR A 43 -10.38 -1.70 17.86
CA TYR A 43 -10.22 -3.01 17.21
C TYR A 43 -8.82 -3.27 16.65
N ASP A 44 -7.83 -2.40 16.89
CA ASP A 44 -6.46 -2.58 16.36
C ASP A 44 -5.83 -3.92 16.79
N TRP A 45 -6.30 -4.51 17.89
CA TRP A 45 -5.93 -5.85 18.31
C TRP A 45 -6.26 -6.93 17.25
N ILE A 46 -7.28 -6.72 16.41
CA ILE A 46 -7.59 -7.65 15.30
C ILE A 46 -6.47 -7.62 14.28
N ARG A 47 -6.00 -6.43 13.92
CA ARG A 47 -4.86 -6.26 13.01
C ARG A 47 -3.62 -6.98 13.53
N THR A 48 -3.23 -6.72 14.76
CA THR A 48 -2.03 -7.35 15.34
C THR A 48 -2.21 -8.86 15.44
N SER A 49 -3.39 -9.34 15.84
CA SER A 49 -3.69 -10.79 15.91
C SER A 49 -3.62 -11.47 14.54
N LEU A 50 -3.97 -10.80 13.45
CA LEU A 50 -4.03 -11.39 12.10
C LEU A 50 -2.77 -11.14 11.27
N CYS A 51 -2.06 -10.03 11.51
CA CYS A 51 -0.88 -9.65 10.72
C CYS A 51 0.44 -10.06 11.39
N PHE A 52 0.50 -10.14 12.72
CA PHE A 52 1.71 -10.54 13.44
C PHE A 52 1.77 -12.06 13.68
N GLU A 53 2.93 -12.54 14.07
CA GLU A 53 3.10 -13.91 14.51
C GLU A 53 2.21 -14.21 15.73
N PRO A 54 1.72 -15.45 15.90
CA PRO A 54 1.96 -16.64 15.10
C PRO A 54 0.97 -16.85 13.94
N ARG A 55 0.04 -15.91 13.68
CA ARG A 55 -1.02 -16.05 12.65
C ARG A 55 -0.75 -15.27 11.37
N GLY A 56 0.21 -14.37 11.39
CA GLY A 56 0.77 -13.62 10.27
C GLY A 56 2.28 -13.70 10.28
N HIS A 57 2.92 -12.72 9.66
CA HIS A 57 4.38 -12.56 9.57
C HIS A 57 4.72 -11.11 9.19
N ASP A 58 5.99 -10.72 9.23
CA ASP A 58 6.43 -9.33 9.03
C ASP A 58 5.96 -8.66 7.72
N MET A 59 5.66 -9.43 6.67
CA MET A 59 5.15 -8.91 5.39
C MET A 59 3.64 -9.00 5.25
N MET A 60 2.91 -9.49 6.28
CA MET A 60 1.46 -9.70 6.16
C MET A 60 0.74 -8.36 6.01
N SER A 61 -0.13 -8.34 5.00
CA SER A 61 -1.11 -7.28 4.80
C SER A 61 -2.46 -7.88 4.43
N GLY A 62 -3.50 -7.10 4.52
CA GLY A 62 -4.85 -7.54 4.19
C GLY A 62 -5.87 -6.44 4.42
N GLY A 63 -7.10 -6.86 4.66
CA GLY A 63 -8.16 -5.91 4.96
C GLY A 63 -9.52 -6.55 5.07
N PHE A 64 -10.51 -5.70 5.27
CA PHE A 64 -11.91 -6.03 5.43
C PHE A 64 -12.75 -5.40 4.33
N LEU A 65 -13.77 -6.11 3.88
CA LEU A 65 -14.83 -5.55 3.04
C LEU A 65 -15.97 -5.06 3.93
N TYR A 66 -16.43 -3.86 3.67
CA TYR A 66 -17.59 -3.25 4.31
C TYR A 66 -18.62 -2.78 3.28
N PRO A 67 -19.90 -2.69 3.65
CA PRO A 67 -20.84 -1.90 2.88
C PRO A 67 -20.32 -0.47 2.73
N PRO A 68 -20.42 0.11 1.52
CA PRO A 68 -19.96 1.48 1.29
C PRO A 68 -20.80 2.48 2.07
N THR A 69 -20.25 3.66 2.35
CA THR A 69 -21.01 4.79 2.93
C THR A 69 -21.63 5.65 1.82
N LEU A 70 -21.03 5.65 0.64
CA LEU A 70 -21.54 6.36 -0.53
C LEU A 70 -22.52 5.49 -1.32
N PRO A 71 -23.68 6.05 -1.75
CA PRO A 71 -24.74 5.28 -2.41
C PRO A 71 -24.36 4.77 -3.80
N ASP A 72 -23.35 5.35 -4.45
CA ASP A 72 -22.87 4.99 -5.78
C ASP A 72 -21.59 4.13 -5.74
N ALA A 73 -21.05 3.79 -4.57
CA ALA A 73 -19.94 2.87 -4.42
C ALA A 73 -20.39 1.41 -4.33
N ASP A 74 -19.56 0.49 -4.79
CA ASP A 74 -19.83 -0.95 -4.79
C ASP A 74 -19.36 -1.63 -3.50
N ALA A 75 -18.28 -1.13 -2.88
CA ALA A 75 -17.71 -1.65 -1.65
C ALA A 75 -16.93 -0.57 -0.89
N GLY A 76 -16.75 -0.78 0.41
CA GLY A 76 -15.77 -0.10 1.25
C GLY A 76 -14.64 -1.05 1.61
N ILE A 77 -13.40 -0.58 1.63
CA ILE A 77 -12.24 -1.37 2.06
C ILE A 77 -11.52 -0.67 3.20
N LEU A 78 -11.22 -1.44 4.26
CA LEU A 78 -10.35 -1.04 5.35
C LEU A 78 -9.09 -1.91 5.31
N PHE A 79 -7.92 -1.30 5.24
CA PHE A 79 -6.65 -2.00 5.13
C PHE A 79 -5.99 -2.21 6.49
N ILE A 80 -5.40 -3.39 6.67
CA ILE A 80 -4.55 -3.72 7.83
C ILE A 80 -3.22 -4.29 7.35
N GLU A 81 -2.16 -3.89 8.02
CA GLU A 81 -0.82 -4.46 7.81
C GLU A 81 0.03 -4.33 9.08
N THR A 82 1.27 -4.78 9.01
CA THR A 82 2.19 -4.74 10.16
C THR A 82 2.51 -3.31 10.62
N SER A 83 2.49 -2.31 9.72
CA SER A 83 2.71 -0.90 10.06
C SER A 83 1.47 -0.18 10.62
N GLY A 84 0.27 -0.75 10.49
CA GLY A 84 -0.95 -0.14 10.98
C GLY A 84 -2.18 -0.39 10.11
N CYS A 85 -3.24 0.38 10.39
CA CYS A 85 -4.43 0.46 9.56
C CYS A 85 -4.24 1.59 8.55
N LEU A 86 -3.93 1.25 7.30
CA LEU A 86 -3.54 2.21 6.28
C LEU A 86 -4.71 2.99 5.70
N PRO A 87 -4.50 4.25 5.28
CA PRO A 87 -5.49 5.01 4.54
C PRO A 87 -5.71 4.45 3.12
N MET A 88 -4.67 3.91 2.50
CA MET A 88 -4.71 3.28 1.18
C MET A 88 -3.62 2.21 1.04
N CYS A 89 -3.96 1.10 0.34
CA CYS A 89 -3.03 0.04 0.02
C CYS A 89 -3.29 -0.50 -1.40
N GLY A 90 -2.39 -0.19 -2.36
CA GLY A 90 -2.60 -0.53 -3.77
C GLY A 90 -2.58 -2.02 -4.04
N HIS A 91 -1.54 -2.76 -3.57
CA HIS A 91 -1.48 -4.21 -3.75
C HIS A 91 -2.60 -4.92 -3.00
N GLY A 92 -2.94 -4.43 -1.78
CA GLY A 92 -4.08 -4.93 -1.02
C GLY A 92 -5.40 -4.77 -1.78
N THR A 93 -5.63 -3.60 -2.41
CA THR A 93 -6.82 -3.37 -3.23
C THR A 93 -6.89 -4.36 -4.40
N ILE A 94 -5.80 -4.52 -5.17
CA ILE A 94 -5.75 -5.48 -6.28
C ILE A 94 -6.12 -6.88 -5.79
N GLY A 95 -5.52 -7.36 -4.70
CA GLY A 95 -5.80 -8.67 -4.13
C GLY A 95 -7.24 -8.82 -3.64
N MET A 96 -7.71 -7.85 -2.85
CA MET A 96 -9.06 -7.90 -2.28
C MET A 96 -10.16 -7.82 -3.35
N ILE A 97 -9.97 -7.04 -4.41
CA ILE A 97 -10.90 -6.98 -5.55
C ILE A 97 -10.89 -8.30 -6.31
N THR A 98 -9.72 -8.85 -6.61
CA THR A 98 -9.58 -10.16 -7.26
C THR A 98 -10.31 -11.23 -6.46
N PHE A 99 -9.97 -11.40 -5.18
CA PHE A 99 -10.58 -12.42 -4.32
C PHE A 99 -12.07 -12.17 -4.10
N GLY A 100 -12.45 -10.90 -3.93
CA GLY A 100 -13.84 -10.51 -3.70
C GLY A 100 -14.76 -10.84 -4.89
N ILE A 101 -14.27 -10.66 -6.11
CA ILE A 101 -15.01 -10.99 -7.34
C ILE A 101 -15.04 -12.50 -7.57
N GLU A 102 -13.88 -13.16 -7.57
CA GLU A 102 -13.75 -14.60 -7.82
C GLU A 102 -14.55 -15.46 -6.83
N HIS A 103 -14.73 -14.99 -5.59
CA HIS A 103 -15.49 -15.71 -4.56
C HIS A 103 -16.89 -15.11 -4.27
N GLY A 104 -17.36 -14.18 -5.13
CA GLY A 104 -18.72 -13.64 -5.07
C GLY A 104 -19.03 -12.74 -3.85
N LEU A 105 -17.99 -12.23 -3.17
CA LEU A 105 -18.13 -11.31 -2.04
C LEU A 105 -18.38 -9.87 -2.50
N ILE A 106 -17.92 -9.52 -3.69
CA ILE A 106 -18.18 -8.26 -4.35
C ILE A 106 -19.02 -8.55 -5.60
N ARG A 107 -20.13 -7.82 -5.73
CA ARG A 107 -21.00 -7.88 -6.92
C ARG A 107 -21.01 -6.53 -7.60
N PRO A 108 -20.17 -6.34 -8.63
CA PRO A 108 -20.11 -5.08 -9.36
C PRO A 108 -21.46 -4.69 -9.97
N ARG A 109 -21.87 -3.44 -9.85
CA ARG A 109 -23.06 -2.90 -10.52
C ARG A 109 -22.87 -2.82 -12.03
N THR A 110 -21.62 -2.59 -12.44
CA THR A 110 -21.23 -2.54 -13.85
C THR A 110 -20.13 -3.56 -14.10
N PRO A 111 -20.34 -4.59 -14.94
CA PRO A 111 -19.29 -5.54 -15.27
C PRO A 111 -18.01 -4.85 -15.75
N GLY A 112 -16.85 -5.32 -15.26
CA GLY A 112 -15.53 -4.76 -15.58
C GLY A 112 -15.17 -3.47 -14.85
N ARG A 113 -16.06 -2.93 -13.99
CA ARG A 113 -15.82 -1.67 -13.28
C ARG A 113 -16.37 -1.71 -11.86
N LEU A 114 -15.69 -1.00 -10.96
CA LEU A 114 -16.06 -0.83 -9.56
C LEU A 114 -15.76 0.60 -9.11
N LYS A 115 -16.59 1.12 -8.23
CA LYS A 115 -16.25 2.28 -7.40
C LYS A 115 -16.10 1.81 -5.95
N VAL A 116 -14.94 2.06 -5.36
CA VAL A 116 -14.58 1.55 -4.03
C VAL A 116 -14.17 2.69 -3.11
N GLU A 117 -14.77 2.74 -1.93
CA GLU A 117 -14.35 3.66 -0.88
C GLU A 117 -13.20 3.08 -0.08
N VAL A 118 -12.20 3.91 0.16
CA VAL A 118 -11.08 3.64 1.08
C VAL A 118 -10.90 4.84 2.02
N PRO A 119 -10.18 4.72 3.14
CA PRO A 119 -9.99 5.86 4.03
C PRO A 119 -9.37 7.11 3.36
N ALA A 120 -8.53 6.92 2.34
CA ALA A 120 -7.92 8.02 1.58
C ALA A 120 -8.85 8.65 0.52
N GLY A 121 -10.05 8.10 0.28
CA GLY A 121 -10.99 8.62 -0.72
C GLY A 121 -11.70 7.56 -1.54
N VAL A 122 -12.03 7.86 -2.78
CA VAL A 122 -12.75 6.99 -3.70
C VAL A 122 -11.84 6.54 -4.83
N LEU A 123 -11.90 5.26 -5.14
CA LEU A 123 -11.14 4.61 -6.21
C LEU A 123 -12.09 4.20 -7.33
N ASP A 124 -11.76 4.58 -8.57
CA ASP A 124 -12.34 3.99 -9.77
C ASP A 124 -11.47 2.81 -10.20
N ILE A 125 -12.08 1.63 -10.28
CA ILE A 125 -11.39 0.39 -10.60
C ILE A 125 -11.94 -0.18 -11.91
N ALA A 126 -11.04 -0.58 -12.82
CA ALA A 126 -11.34 -1.45 -13.94
C ALA A 126 -10.70 -2.82 -13.67
N TYR A 127 -11.36 -3.89 -14.09
CA TYR A 127 -10.83 -5.24 -14.03
C TYR A 127 -11.18 -6.05 -15.27
N GLU A 128 -10.34 -7.01 -15.60
CA GLU A 128 -10.55 -7.94 -16.70
C GLU A 128 -10.70 -9.36 -16.18
N THR A 129 -11.48 -10.19 -16.86
CA THR A 129 -11.71 -11.58 -16.51
C THR A 129 -11.56 -12.52 -17.71
N GLU A 130 -11.04 -13.71 -17.44
CA GLU A 130 -11.11 -14.86 -18.33
C GLU A 130 -11.88 -15.98 -17.62
N GLY A 131 -13.13 -16.21 -18.05
CA GLY A 131 -14.06 -17.08 -17.33
C GLY A 131 -14.38 -16.52 -15.93
N ASP A 132 -14.11 -17.29 -14.90
CA ASP A 132 -14.30 -16.94 -13.49
C ASP A 132 -13.07 -16.30 -12.83
N ARG A 133 -11.96 -16.19 -13.57
CA ARG A 133 -10.70 -15.65 -13.08
C ARG A 133 -10.53 -14.17 -13.41
N VAL A 134 -10.14 -13.38 -12.44
CA VAL A 134 -9.71 -11.98 -12.65
C VAL A 134 -8.25 -11.96 -13.10
N THR A 135 -8.00 -11.46 -14.32
CA THR A 135 -6.65 -11.45 -14.92
C THR A 135 -5.89 -10.17 -14.67
N SER A 136 -6.59 -9.04 -14.57
CA SER A 136 -5.99 -7.75 -14.19
C SER A 136 -6.95 -6.88 -13.38
N VAL A 137 -6.38 -6.05 -12.53
CA VAL A 137 -7.08 -4.99 -11.80
C VAL A 137 -6.29 -3.70 -11.98
N ARG A 138 -6.95 -2.69 -12.52
CA ARG A 138 -6.42 -1.33 -12.68
C ARG A 138 -7.16 -0.38 -11.75
N ILE A 139 -6.42 0.26 -10.88
CA ILE A 139 -6.91 1.21 -9.89
C ILE A 139 -6.59 2.62 -10.40
N ARG A 140 -7.59 3.46 -10.62
CA ARG A 140 -7.39 4.90 -10.65
C ARG A 140 -7.32 5.38 -9.21
N ASN A 141 -6.09 5.65 -8.77
CA ASN A 141 -5.80 5.92 -7.37
C ASN A 141 -6.16 7.37 -7.00
N VAL A 142 -6.14 7.65 -5.70
CA VAL A 142 -6.26 9.01 -5.17
C VAL A 142 -5.17 9.90 -5.76
N PRO A 143 -5.40 11.23 -5.84
CA PRO A 143 -4.38 12.18 -6.32
C PRO A 143 -3.05 12.03 -5.58
N ALA A 144 -1.95 12.11 -6.32
CA ALA A 144 -0.60 11.94 -5.82
C ALA A 144 0.25 13.19 -6.14
N TYR A 145 1.17 13.55 -5.24
CA TYR A 145 1.98 14.77 -5.36
C TYR A 145 3.34 14.66 -4.68
N LEU A 146 4.30 15.47 -5.15
CA LEU A 146 5.58 15.67 -4.49
C LEU A 146 5.37 16.66 -3.35
N ALA A 147 5.58 16.22 -2.10
CA ALA A 147 5.33 17.02 -0.90
C ALA A 147 6.57 17.82 -0.48
N ALA A 148 7.76 17.28 -0.66
CA ALA A 148 9.03 17.96 -0.40
C ALA A 148 10.14 17.39 -1.28
N GLU A 149 11.14 18.19 -1.59
CA GLU A 149 12.29 17.85 -2.42
C GLU A 149 13.58 18.23 -1.70
N GLY A 150 14.61 17.36 -1.84
CA GLY A 150 15.95 17.66 -1.40
C GLY A 150 16.12 17.74 0.13
N ILE A 151 15.46 16.88 0.90
CA ILE A 151 15.65 16.81 2.35
C ILE A 151 16.99 16.13 2.61
N GLU A 152 17.95 16.92 3.10
CA GLU A 152 19.28 16.44 3.45
C GLU A 152 19.25 15.75 4.83
N ILE A 153 19.68 14.48 4.85
CA ILE A 153 19.79 13.66 6.07
C ILE A 153 21.15 12.96 6.10
N ASP A 154 21.66 12.72 7.30
CA ASP A 154 22.82 11.84 7.51
C ASP A 154 22.37 10.52 8.12
N VAL A 155 22.70 9.42 7.44
CA VAL A 155 22.28 8.07 7.82
C VAL A 155 23.48 7.30 8.36
N PRO A 156 23.49 6.94 9.65
CA PRO A 156 24.58 6.17 10.26
C PRO A 156 24.90 4.89 9.46
N GLY A 157 26.17 4.71 9.12
CA GLY A 157 26.65 3.54 8.36
C GLY A 157 26.34 3.58 6.84
N LEU A 158 25.73 4.66 6.32
CA LEU A 158 25.56 4.90 4.89
C LEU A 158 26.16 6.26 4.47
N GLY A 159 25.93 7.31 5.26
CA GLY A 159 26.36 8.68 4.98
C GLY A 159 25.24 9.61 4.52
N PRO A 160 25.58 10.77 3.95
CA PRO A 160 24.61 11.78 3.57
C PRO A 160 23.74 11.32 2.39
N LEU A 161 22.44 11.60 2.50
CA LEU A 161 21.43 11.37 1.48
C LEU A 161 20.57 12.63 1.28
N SER A 162 20.25 12.91 0.02
CA SER A 162 19.19 13.83 -0.37
C SER A 162 17.94 13.00 -0.67
N VAL A 163 16.84 13.28 0.03
CA VAL A 163 15.62 12.47 0.01
C VAL A 163 14.44 13.34 -0.38
N ASP A 164 13.60 12.85 -1.28
CA ASP A 164 12.33 13.50 -1.63
C ASP A 164 11.18 12.84 -0.87
N VAL A 165 10.13 13.59 -0.55
CA VAL A 165 8.91 13.04 0.05
C VAL A 165 7.74 13.22 -0.90
N SER A 166 7.08 12.12 -1.25
CA SER A 166 5.93 12.11 -2.15
C SER A 166 4.74 11.36 -1.55
N TYR A 167 3.53 11.78 -1.89
CA TYR A 167 2.28 11.16 -1.50
C TYR A 167 1.67 10.39 -2.67
N GLY A 168 1.17 9.19 -2.40
CA GLY A 168 0.46 8.36 -3.38
C GLY A 168 -0.66 7.51 -2.74
N GLY A 169 -1.26 8.01 -1.65
CA GLY A 169 -2.16 7.32 -0.75
C GLY A 169 -1.54 7.11 0.64
N ASN A 170 -0.21 7.12 0.71
CA ASN A 170 0.64 7.21 1.89
C ASN A 170 1.83 8.10 1.57
N TYR A 171 2.58 8.57 2.58
CA TYR A 171 3.81 9.34 2.38
C TYR A 171 5.04 8.44 2.33
N TYR A 172 5.85 8.67 1.30
CA TYR A 172 7.07 7.93 0.97
C TYR A 172 8.29 8.82 1.02
N ALA A 173 9.31 8.44 1.79
CA ALA A 173 10.66 8.93 1.59
C ALA A 173 11.27 8.21 0.38
N ILE A 174 11.59 8.94 -0.69
CA ILE A 174 12.13 8.40 -1.94
C ILE A 174 13.63 8.65 -1.99
N VAL A 175 14.40 7.58 -2.03
CA VAL A 175 15.86 7.60 -2.17
C VAL A 175 16.23 7.16 -3.57
N GLU A 176 16.72 8.07 -4.41
CA GLU A 176 17.28 7.76 -5.72
C GLU A 176 18.78 7.42 -5.63
N PRO A 177 19.36 6.67 -6.58
CA PRO A 177 20.80 6.44 -6.65
C PRO A 177 21.59 7.75 -6.61
N GLN A 178 22.56 7.82 -5.70
CA GLN A 178 23.39 8.98 -5.40
C GLN A 178 24.69 8.52 -4.72
N GLY A 179 25.59 9.43 -4.34
CA GLY A 179 26.93 9.09 -3.86
C GLY A 179 27.00 8.00 -2.79
N ALA A 180 26.14 8.05 -1.76
CA ALA A 180 26.12 7.05 -0.69
C ALA A 180 25.27 5.80 -1.02
N TYR A 181 24.35 5.89 -1.97
CA TYR A 181 23.48 4.81 -2.42
C TYR A 181 23.58 4.61 -3.93
N THR A 182 24.22 3.57 -4.39
CA THR A 182 24.51 3.32 -5.80
C THR A 182 23.45 2.42 -6.47
N GLY A 183 22.75 1.59 -5.69
CA GLY A 183 21.67 0.73 -6.16
C GLY A 183 21.26 -0.35 -5.17
N LEU A 184 20.16 -1.03 -5.45
CA LEU A 184 19.60 -2.07 -4.57
C LEU A 184 20.48 -3.31 -4.45
N ASP A 185 21.21 -3.62 -5.50
CA ASP A 185 22.05 -4.84 -5.55
C ASP A 185 23.29 -4.73 -4.67
N ASP A 186 23.76 -3.50 -4.42
CA ASP A 186 24.92 -3.25 -3.58
C ASP A 186 24.61 -3.37 -2.08
N LEU A 187 23.33 -3.17 -1.70
CA LEU A 187 22.93 -3.22 -0.30
C LEU A 187 22.43 -4.60 0.16
N GLY A 188 21.65 -5.29 -0.67
CA GLY A 188 20.93 -6.50 -0.27
C GLY A 188 19.77 -6.25 0.71
N ALA A 189 18.87 -7.23 0.84
CA ALA A 189 17.60 -7.07 1.56
C ALA A 189 17.75 -6.70 3.04
N SER A 190 18.64 -7.37 3.76
CA SER A 190 18.84 -7.13 5.21
C SER A 190 19.34 -5.71 5.48
N ARG A 191 20.27 -5.23 4.66
CA ARG A 191 20.80 -3.87 4.80
C ARG A 191 19.77 -2.80 4.42
N ILE A 192 18.95 -3.06 3.40
CA ILE A 192 17.84 -2.18 3.04
C ILE A 192 16.86 -2.04 4.21
N ILE A 193 16.50 -3.14 4.88
CA ILE A 193 15.61 -3.11 6.05
C ILE A 193 16.21 -2.26 7.17
N GLU A 194 17.46 -2.52 7.52
CA GLU A 194 18.17 -1.79 8.59
C GLU A 194 18.24 -0.28 8.29
N LEU A 195 18.71 0.09 7.10
CA LEU A 195 18.86 1.48 6.69
C LEU A 195 17.52 2.21 6.56
N SER A 196 16.47 1.51 6.13
CA SER A 196 15.15 2.12 5.94
C SER A 196 14.54 2.65 7.23
N GLY A 197 14.72 1.93 8.35
CA GLY A 197 14.32 2.43 9.67
C GLY A 197 15.01 3.76 10.00
N LEU A 198 16.32 3.83 9.80
CA LEU A 198 17.11 5.03 10.03
C LEU A 198 16.73 6.19 9.10
N VAL A 199 16.58 5.91 7.80
CA VAL A 199 16.11 6.92 6.82
C VAL A 199 14.76 7.48 7.23
N ARG A 200 13.78 6.61 7.55
CA ARG A 200 12.44 7.03 7.97
C ARG A 200 12.47 7.93 9.21
N GLU A 201 13.26 7.58 10.21
CA GLU A 201 13.42 8.39 11.43
C GLU A 201 14.04 9.75 11.14
N ARG A 202 15.11 9.80 10.34
CA ARG A 202 15.78 11.05 9.97
C ARG A 202 14.87 11.97 9.17
N VAL A 203 14.16 11.42 8.20
CA VAL A 203 13.18 12.20 7.41
C VAL A 203 12.05 12.72 8.30
N ARG A 204 11.48 11.88 9.18
CA ARG A 204 10.43 12.31 10.14
C ARG A 204 10.89 13.44 11.08
N ALA A 205 12.15 13.44 11.47
CA ALA A 205 12.72 14.50 12.29
C ALA A 205 12.88 15.83 11.52
N ALA A 206 13.13 15.76 10.22
CA ALA A 206 13.35 16.92 9.36
C ALA A 206 12.04 17.47 8.74
N PHE A 207 11.07 16.59 8.45
CA PHE A 207 9.85 16.95 7.72
C PHE A 207 8.65 16.11 8.18
N HIS A 208 7.57 16.78 8.56
CA HIS A 208 6.32 16.14 8.97
C HIS A 208 5.18 16.54 8.03
N PRO A 209 4.90 15.76 6.96
CA PRO A 209 3.82 16.06 6.05
C PRO A 209 2.44 15.79 6.69
N VAL A 210 1.46 16.62 6.32
CA VAL A 210 0.04 16.44 6.67
C VAL A 210 -0.77 16.61 5.39
N HIS A 211 -1.70 15.67 5.12
CA HIS A 211 -2.55 15.77 3.93
C HIS A 211 -3.51 16.96 4.04
N PRO A 212 -3.60 17.85 3.02
CA PRO A 212 -4.40 19.07 3.11
C PRO A 212 -5.88 18.85 3.42
N ASP A 213 -6.48 17.84 2.80
CA ASP A 213 -7.92 17.58 2.89
C ASP A 213 -8.27 16.54 3.98
N GLU A 214 -7.30 15.73 4.44
CA GLU A 214 -7.52 14.67 5.44
C GLU A 214 -6.35 14.66 6.46
N PRO A 215 -6.38 15.50 7.49
CA PRO A 215 -5.27 15.63 8.46
C PRO A 215 -4.93 14.37 9.25
N SER A 216 -5.81 13.36 9.27
CA SER A 216 -5.52 12.05 9.88
C SER A 216 -4.47 11.26 9.07
N ILE A 217 -4.20 11.66 7.82
CA ILE A 217 -3.14 11.13 6.97
C ILE A 217 -1.93 12.05 7.13
N ASN A 218 -0.98 11.64 7.94
CA ASN A 218 0.21 12.44 8.24
C ASN A 218 1.44 11.57 8.51
N GLY A 219 2.60 12.20 8.45
CA GLY A 219 3.90 11.58 8.70
C GLY A 219 4.35 10.61 7.60
N VAL A 220 5.66 10.45 7.45
CA VAL A 220 6.26 9.51 6.49
C VAL A 220 6.18 8.10 7.05
N SER A 221 5.48 7.20 6.35
CA SER A 221 5.26 5.81 6.78
C SER A 221 6.19 4.81 6.10
N HIS A 222 6.61 5.10 4.86
CA HIS A 222 7.34 4.19 4.00
C HIS A 222 8.65 4.79 3.50
N VAL A 223 9.60 3.92 3.13
CA VAL A 223 10.82 4.31 2.40
C VAL A 223 10.85 3.56 1.08
N LEU A 224 11.01 4.29 -0.03
CA LEU A 224 11.13 3.75 -1.37
C LEU A 224 12.57 3.96 -1.86
N TRP A 225 13.32 2.87 -1.96
CA TRP A 225 14.63 2.86 -2.60
C TRP A 225 14.45 2.63 -4.10
N ALA A 226 14.71 3.65 -4.89
CA ALA A 226 14.60 3.57 -6.34
C ALA A 226 15.90 3.08 -6.98
N ASP A 227 15.77 2.35 -8.09
CA ASP A 227 16.91 1.85 -8.84
C ASP A 227 16.60 1.72 -10.34
N ARG A 228 17.62 1.41 -11.12
CA ARG A 228 17.48 1.05 -12.52
C ARG A 228 16.81 -0.33 -12.65
N PRO A 229 15.96 -0.55 -13.67
CA PRO A 229 15.33 -1.84 -13.87
C PRO A 229 16.37 -2.93 -14.19
N LYS A 230 16.09 -4.17 -13.78
CA LYS A 230 16.83 -5.36 -14.18
C LYS A 230 16.19 -6.08 -15.36
N GLY A 231 14.86 -6.15 -15.34
CA GLY A 231 14.09 -6.87 -16.34
C GLY A 231 13.90 -6.04 -17.61
N GLN A 232 13.96 -6.73 -18.76
CA GLN A 232 13.65 -6.11 -20.06
C GLN A 232 12.22 -5.53 -20.03
N GLY A 233 12.02 -4.30 -20.53
CA GLY A 233 10.72 -3.64 -20.64
C GLY A 233 10.20 -3.06 -19.30
N ALA A 234 11.02 -2.96 -18.26
CA ALA A 234 10.74 -2.17 -17.08
C ALA A 234 11.42 -0.80 -17.19
N ASP A 235 10.79 0.24 -16.59
CA ASP A 235 11.27 1.63 -16.66
C ASP A 235 11.99 2.04 -15.37
N GLY A 236 11.72 1.35 -14.27
CA GLY A 236 12.36 1.55 -12.98
C GLY A 236 12.15 0.37 -12.06
N ARG A 237 12.97 0.28 -11.01
CA ARG A 237 12.92 -0.75 -9.99
C ARG A 237 12.85 -0.11 -8.61
N ASN A 238 12.26 -0.79 -7.65
CA ASN A 238 12.25 -0.34 -6.27
C ASN A 238 12.35 -1.49 -5.26
N ALA A 239 12.72 -1.09 -4.04
CA ALA A 239 12.42 -1.81 -2.81
C ALA A 239 11.66 -0.85 -1.89
N VAL A 240 10.46 -1.22 -1.48
CA VAL A 240 9.65 -0.41 -0.56
C VAL A 240 9.65 -1.05 0.81
N PHE A 241 10.15 -0.30 1.79
CA PHE A 241 10.14 -0.68 3.19
C PHE A 241 8.87 -0.16 3.87
N TYR A 242 8.20 -1.04 4.61
CA TYR A 242 7.04 -0.72 5.44
C TYR A 242 7.06 -1.52 6.75
N GLY A 243 6.24 -1.11 7.72
CA GLY A 243 6.33 -1.68 9.06
C GLY A 243 7.72 -1.43 9.66
N ASP A 244 8.24 -2.42 10.35
CA ASP A 244 9.58 -2.35 10.96
C ASP A 244 10.59 -3.32 10.33
N LYS A 245 10.12 -4.30 9.53
CA LYS A 245 10.98 -5.35 8.98
C LYS A 245 10.62 -5.79 7.55
N ALA A 246 9.67 -5.13 6.89
CA ALA A 246 9.16 -5.62 5.64
C ALA A 246 9.70 -4.83 4.43
N ILE A 247 10.09 -5.58 3.39
CA ILE A 247 10.21 -5.07 2.02
C ILE A 247 9.01 -5.61 1.23
N ASP A 248 8.25 -4.73 0.56
CA ASP A 248 7.16 -5.12 -0.33
C ASP A 248 7.69 -6.04 -1.44
N ARG A 249 7.04 -7.18 -1.65
CA ARG A 249 7.38 -8.10 -2.76
C ARG A 249 6.82 -7.62 -4.07
N SER A 250 5.72 -6.85 -4.02
CA SER A 250 5.19 -6.14 -5.19
C SER A 250 5.96 -4.83 -5.44
N PRO A 251 5.76 -4.17 -6.59
CA PRO A 251 6.30 -2.83 -6.81
C PRO A 251 5.73 -1.75 -5.88
N CYS A 252 4.79 -2.09 -5.00
CA CYS A 252 4.00 -1.21 -4.15
C CYS A 252 3.08 -0.26 -4.94
N GLY A 253 1.76 -0.43 -4.81
CA GLY A 253 0.79 0.37 -5.60
C GLY A 253 0.81 1.86 -5.23
N THR A 254 0.70 2.17 -3.94
CA THR A 254 0.78 3.57 -3.45
C THR A 254 2.20 4.13 -3.60
N GLY A 255 3.23 3.29 -3.46
CA GLY A 255 4.62 3.68 -3.74
C GLY A 255 4.85 4.00 -5.22
N THR A 256 4.26 3.21 -6.14
CA THR A 256 4.30 3.51 -7.58
C THR A 256 3.54 4.81 -7.89
N SER A 257 2.37 5.06 -7.26
CA SER A 257 1.65 6.33 -7.41
C SER A 257 2.48 7.53 -6.93
N ALA A 258 3.13 7.42 -5.77
CA ALA A 258 4.06 8.41 -5.25
C ALA A 258 5.26 8.64 -6.19
N ARG A 259 5.80 7.54 -6.76
CA ARG A 259 6.91 7.61 -7.73
C ARG A 259 6.50 8.30 -9.03
N LEU A 260 5.31 8.02 -9.55
CA LEU A 260 4.77 8.71 -10.73
C LEU A 260 4.65 10.21 -10.50
N ALA A 261 4.10 10.63 -9.35
CA ALA A 261 3.99 12.03 -9.00
C ALA A 261 5.36 12.70 -8.86
N HIS A 262 6.30 12.03 -8.22
CA HIS A 262 7.69 12.45 -8.09
C HIS A 262 8.36 12.64 -9.46
N LEU A 263 8.24 11.65 -10.36
CA LEU A 263 8.82 11.72 -11.71
C LEU A 263 8.14 12.79 -12.57
N HIS A 264 6.82 12.97 -12.43
CA HIS A 264 6.06 14.00 -13.13
C HIS A 264 6.49 15.40 -12.66
N ALA A 265 6.59 15.63 -11.36
CA ALA A 265 7.06 16.91 -10.81
C ALA A 265 8.47 17.26 -11.29
N LYS A 266 9.34 16.26 -11.44
CA LYS A 266 10.70 16.40 -12.02
C LYS A 266 10.71 16.41 -13.55
N ARG A 267 9.56 16.48 -14.23
CA ARG A 267 9.40 16.52 -15.70
C ARG A 267 10.00 15.29 -16.43
N ARG A 268 10.05 14.16 -15.73
CA ARG A 268 10.53 12.88 -16.30
C ARG A 268 9.39 12.01 -16.86
N LEU A 269 8.13 12.30 -16.48
CA LEU A 269 6.91 11.70 -17.01
C LEU A 269 5.88 12.78 -17.33
N LYS A 270 5.01 12.53 -18.30
CA LYS A 270 3.91 13.40 -18.75
C LYS A 270 2.57 12.68 -18.58
N VAL A 271 1.48 13.43 -18.67
CA VAL A 271 0.14 12.85 -18.81
C VAL A 271 0.08 11.94 -20.03
N GLY A 272 -0.47 10.74 -19.86
CA GLY A 272 -0.55 9.67 -20.85
C GLY A 272 0.62 8.68 -20.83
N ASP A 273 1.75 9.02 -20.19
CA ASP A 273 2.89 8.10 -20.12
C ASP A 273 2.58 6.92 -19.20
N ALA A 274 3.03 5.72 -19.62
CA ALA A 274 3.08 4.53 -18.79
C ALA A 274 4.47 4.36 -18.18
N PHE A 275 4.52 3.70 -17.02
CA PHE A 275 5.74 3.39 -16.28
C PHE A 275 5.66 1.97 -15.73
N VAL A 276 6.43 1.05 -16.30
CA VAL A 276 6.52 -0.33 -15.83
C VAL A 276 7.48 -0.38 -14.64
N HIS A 277 6.91 -0.50 -13.45
CA HIS A 277 7.67 -0.52 -12.20
C HIS A 277 7.95 -1.96 -11.77
N GLU A 278 9.23 -2.28 -11.62
CA GLU A 278 9.72 -3.60 -11.19
C GLU A 278 9.96 -3.60 -9.68
N SER A 279 9.57 -4.66 -8.98
CA SER A 279 9.83 -4.84 -7.56
C SER A 279 11.22 -5.41 -7.29
N TYR A 280 11.57 -5.49 -6.00
CA TYR A 280 12.80 -6.15 -5.55
C TYR A 280 12.94 -7.58 -6.05
N ILE A 281 11.83 -8.34 -6.14
CA ILE A 281 11.81 -9.74 -6.63
C ILE A 281 11.53 -9.87 -8.13
N GLY A 282 11.41 -8.76 -8.89
CA GLY A 282 11.19 -8.76 -10.34
C GLY A 282 9.71 -8.82 -10.75
N SER A 283 8.75 -8.77 -9.84
CA SER A 283 7.33 -8.63 -10.19
C SER A 283 7.04 -7.21 -10.68
N ARG A 284 5.91 -6.99 -11.39
CA ARG A 284 5.67 -5.74 -12.09
C ARG A 284 4.27 -5.19 -11.85
N PHE A 285 4.18 -3.87 -11.80
CA PHE A 285 2.97 -3.09 -11.99
C PHE A 285 3.14 -2.14 -13.16
N ILE A 286 2.03 -1.79 -13.81
CA ILE A 286 2.00 -0.75 -14.83
C ILE A 286 1.35 0.48 -14.21
N GLY A 287 2.15 1.51 -13.97
CA GLY A 287 1.67 2.82 -13.54
C GLY A 287 1.41 3.73 -14.74
N ARG A 288 0.43 4.66 -14.63
CA ARG A 288 0.16 5.68 -15.66
C ARG A 288 -0.18 7.02 -15.01
N VAL A 289 0.23 8.10 -15.65
CA VAL A 289 -0.19 9.46 -15.30
C VAL A 289 -1.46 9.77 -16.12
N GLU A 290 -2.64 9.68 -15.50
CA GLU A 290 -3.92 9.83 -16.18
C GLU A 290 -4.28 11.29 -16.45
N ALA A 291 -4.01 12.17 -15.48
CA ALA A 291 -4.32 13.59 -15.56
C ALA A 291 -3.49 14.38 -14.55
N GLU A 292 -3.41 15.70 -14.76
CA GLU A 292 -2.97 16.66 -13.75
C GLU A 292 -4.16 17.11 -12.91
N THR A 293 -3.90 17.46 -11.64
CA THR A 293 -4.86 17.99 -10.68
C THR A 293 -4.14 18.80 -9.60
N THR A 294 -4.86 19.17 -8.55
CA THR A 294 -4.30 19.82 -7.34
C THR A 294 -4.83 19.15 -6.08
N VAL A 295 -4.06 19.20 -5.00
CA VAL A 295 -4.46 18.82 -3.65
C VAL A 295 -3.97 19.92 -2.71
N GLY A 296 -4.89 20.73 -2.17
CA GLY A 296 -4.51 21.98 -1.52
C GLY A 296 -3.65 22.83 -2.47
N ASP A 297 -2.48 23.26 -2.00
CA ASP A 297 -1.51 24.04 -2.79
C ASP A 297 -0.56 23.18 -3.65
N TYR A 298 -0.63 21.84 -3.54
CA TYR A 298 0.25 20.95 -4.29
C TYR A 298 -0.25 20.73 -5.72
N LYS A 299 0.68 20.83 -6.69
CA LYS A 299 0.47 20.28 -8.03
C LYS A 299 0.47 18.76 -7.92
N ALA A 300 -0.58 18.13 -8.38
CA ALA A 300 -0.81 16.71 -8.23
C ALA A 300 -1.12 16.04 -9.56
N ILE A 301 -1.03 14.74 -9.60
CA ILE A 301 -1.50 13.90 -10.70
C ILE A 301 -2.60 12.96 -10.22
N VAL A 302 -3.41 12.49 -11.13
CA VAL A 302 -4.26 11.32 -10.95
C VAL A 302 -3.51 10.11 -11.51
N PRO A 303 -2.95 9.23 -10.67
CA PRO A 303 -2.25 8.04 -11.16
C PRO A 303 -3.20 6.86 -11.33
N SER A 304 -2.87 5.92 -12.21
CA SER A 304 -3.43 4.57 -12.18
C SER A 304 -2.36 3.51 -12.04
N ILE A 305 -2.72 2.41 -11.39
CA ILE A 305 -1.85 1.25 -11.16
C ILE A 305 -2.59 0.01 -11.62
N GLU A 306 -1.92 -0.82 -12.40
CA GLU A 306 -2.46 -2.08 -12.91
C GLU A 306 -1.56 -3.25 -12.49
N GLY A 307 -2.19 -4.32 -12.02
CA GLY A 307 -1.51 -5.54 -11.62
C GLY A 307 -2.47 -6.71 -11.49
N SER A 308 -1.96 -7.87 -11.10
CA SER A 308 -2.74 -9.09 -10.89
C SER A 308 -2.49 -9.71 -9.53
N ALA A 309 -3.46 -10.49 -9.06
CA ALA A 309 -3.38 -11.22 -7.81
C ALA A 309 -3.84 -12.68 -8.00
N VAL A 310 -3.47 -13.53 -7.04
CA VAL A 310 -3.85 -14.94 -7.02
C VAL A 310 -4.24 -15.33 -5.60
N ALA A 311 -5.46 -15.85 -5.42
CA ALA A 311 -5.87 -16.50 -4.18
C ALA A 311 -5.15 -17.84 -4.04
N THR A 312 -4.67 -18.17 -2.84
CA THR A 312 -3.93 -19.41 -2.57
C THR A 312 -4.68 -20.37 -1.65
N GLY A 313 -5.69 -19.89 -0.94
CA GLY A 313 -6.51 -20.74 -0.09
C GLY A 313 -7.43 -20.01 0.87
N PHE A 314 -8.26 -20.81 1.54
CA PHE A 314 -9.09 -20.36 2.65
C PHE A 314 -8.40 -20.65 3.98
N ASN A 315 -8.55 -19.73 4.93
CA ASN A 315 -7.97 -19.86 6.24
C ASN A 315 -9.00 -19.43 7.30
N THR A 316 -9.27 -20.31 8.27
CA THR A 316 -10.10 -19.97 9.43
C THR A 316 -9.21 -19.75 10.62
N ILE A 317 -9.07 -18.50 11.03
CA ILE A 317 -8.17 -18.07 12.11
C ILE A 317 -8.98 -17.92 13.39
N TRP A 318 -8.45 -18.51 14.47
CA TRP A 318 -9.00 -18.38 15.81
C TRP A 318 -8.09 -17.49 16.66
N VAL A 319 -8.70 -16.52 17.32
CA VAL A 319 -8.04 -15.69 18.32
C VAL A 319 -8.67 -16.02 19.68
N ASP A 320 -7.95 -16.79 20.50
CA ASP A 320 -8.41 -17.19 21.83
C ASP A 320 -7.66 -16.37 22.87
N ARG A 321 -8.36 -15.52 23.62
CA ARG A 321 -7.75 -14.62 24.61
C ARG A 321 -7.09 -15.34 25.79
N ARG A 322 -7.25 -16.67 25.91
CA ARG A 322 -6.52 -17.50 26.88
C ARG A 322 -5.10 -17.85 26.40
N ASP A 323 -4.83 -17.73 25.09
CA ASP A 323 -3.49 -17.84 24.54
C ASP A 323 -2.69 -16.59 24.94
N PRO A 324 -1.52 -16.71 25.60
CA PRO A 324 -0.71 -15.54 25.96
C PRO A 324 -0.24 -14.73 24.76
N PHE A 325 -0.24 -15.31 23.55
CA PHE A 325 0.14 -14.66 22.29
C PHE A 325 -1.07 -14.27 21.41
N TRP A 326 -2.26 -14.19 21.99
CA TRP A 326 -3.50 -13.90 21.24
C TRP A 326 -3.45 -12.59 20.47
N ALA A 327 -2.78 -11.56 20.99
CA ALA A 327 -2.68 -10.25 20.35
C ALA A 327 -1.64 -10.20 19.23
N GLY A 328 -0.89 -11.28 19.03
CA GLY A 328 0.25 -11.30 18.10
C GLY A 328 1.51 -10.66 18.69
N PHE A 329 2.64 -10.94 18.08
CA PHE A 329 3.94 -10.36 18.44
C PHE A 329 4.85 -10.24 17.22
N GLN A 330 5.87 -9.40 17.34
CA GLN A 330 6.98 -9.30 16.40
C GLN A 330 8.30 -9.50 17.16
N VAL A 331 9.25 -10.20 16.55
CA VAL A 331 10.60 -10.32 17.08
C VAL A 331 11.42 -9.14 16.55
N VAL A 332 11.66 -8.12 17.37
CA VAL A 332 12.37 -6.86 17.02
C VAL A 332 13.75 -6.83 17.66
#